data_98bd8573b6c453b73257f8e40bc032eb
#
_entry.id   98bd8573b6c453b73257f8e40bc032eb
#
_cell.length_a   1.000
_cell.length_b   1.000
_cell.length_c   1.000
_cell.angle_alpha   90.00
_cell.angle_beta   90.00
_cell.angle_gamma   90.00
#
_symmetry.space_group_name_H-M   'P 1'
#
loop_
_entity.id
_entity.type
_entity.pdbx_description
1 polymer ?
#
loop_
_entity_poly.entity_id
_entity_poly.type
_entity_poly.pdbx_seq_one_letter_code
_entity_poly.pdbx_strand_id
1 'polypeptide(L)'
;MAQFWRAVEFLREDSQIFYGGDYYLRLKKEFRGDDIYKVYAKPHRLLYISTNRIFTLYRKAALSVGNTPLPEDSLIEYLKNEPYFLSRSYVTRMKVFNKAGYPEQIVENGHSRDKYRRTRCWIFDYDELEKLYHINLEGDDTPEAIPEEEDSQAQGQKLPL
;
A
#
# COMPACT_ATOMS: atom_id res chain seq x y z
N MET A 1 13.69 10.01 5.46
CA MET A 1 12.66 9.14 4.84
C MET A 1 12.66 9.14 3.31
N ALA A 2 13.28 10.14 2.70
CA ALA A 2 13.35 10.18 1.23
C ALA A 2 13.93 8.89 0.62
N GLN A 3 14.97 8.34 1.23
CA GLN A 3 15.59 7.11 0.72
C GLN A 3 14.64 5.92 0.72
N PHE A 4 13.82 5.78 1.75
CA PHE A 4 12.82 4.72 1.81
C PHE A 4 11.83 4.85 0.64
N TRP A 5 11.29 6.04 0.43
CA TRP A 5 10.31 6.26 -0.64
C TRP A 5 10.91 6.12 -2.03
N ARG A 6 12.16 6.53 -2.20
CA ARG A 6 12.87 6.29 -3.47
C ARG A 6 13.08 4.81 -3.73
N ALA A 7 13.35 4.04 -2.67
CA ALA A 7 13.46 2.59 -2.80
C ALA A 7 12.12 1.96 -3.20
N VAL A 8 11.02 2.40 -2.61
CA VAL A 8 9.68 1.92 -2.97
C VAL A 8 9.36 2.24 -4.43
N GLU A 9 9.65 3.46 -4.86
CA GLU A 9 9.45 3.87 -6.25
C GLU A 9 10.28 3.01 -7.21
N PHE A 10 11.55 2.76 -6.86
CA PHE A 10 12.43 1.90 -7.64
C PHE A 10 11.88 0.47 -7.76
N LEU A 11 11.39 -0.09 -6.65
CA LEU A 11 10.82 -1.44 -6.66
C LEU A 11 9.62 -1.54 -7.60
N ARG A 12 8.82 -0.50 -7.65
CA ARG A 12 7.70 -0.46 -8.60
C ARG A 12 8.19 -0.37 -10.04
N GLU A 13 9.13 0.51 -10.32
CA GLU A 13 9.69 0.68 -11.67
C GLU A 13 10.37 -0.59 -12.16
N ASP A 14 11.02 -1.32 -11.24
CA ASP A 14 11.72 -2.57 -11.55
C ASP A 14 10.78 -3.79 -11.53
N SER A 15 9.48 -3.57 -11.47
CA SER A 15 8.45 -4.61 -11.48
C SER A 15 8.62 -5.65 -10.37
N GLN A 16 9.12 -5.25 -9.21
CA GLN A 16 9.23 -6.12 -8.05
C GLN A 16 8.02 -6.02 -7.13
N ILE A 17 7.24 -4.96 -7.25
CA ILE A 17 5.97 -4.81 -6.54
C ILE A 17 4.86 -4.51 -7.54
N PHE A 18 3.65 -4.98 -7.24
CA PHE A 18 2.53 -4.93 -8.17
C PHE A 18 1.34 -4.19 -7.54
N TYR A 19 0.72 -3.33 -8.34
CA TYR A 19 -0.50 -2.63 -7.91
C TYR A 19 -1.60 -3.65 -7.62
N GLY A 20 -2.27 -3.48 -6.48
CA GLY A 20 -3.32 -4.39 -6.04
C GLY A 20 -2.83 -5.59 -5.25
N GLY A 21 -1.54 -5.94 -5.37
CA GLY A 21 -0.94 -7.07 -4.66
C GLY A 21 -0.01 -6.66 -3.53
N ASP A 22 0.76 -5.60 -3.74
CA ASP A 22 1.74 -5.10 -2.77
C ASP A 22 1.40 -3.71 -2.28
N TYR A 23 0.67 -2.95 -3.06
CA TYR A 23 0.19 -1.62 -2.69
C TYR A 23 -1.01 -1.26 -3.56
N TYR A 24 -1.80 -0.29 -3.10
CA TYR A 24 -2.87 0.29 -3.91
C TYR A 24 -3.27 1.66 -3.36
N LEU A 25 -4.03 2.39 -4.17
CA LEU A 25 -4.56 3.71 -3.81
C LEU A 25 -6.08 3.64 -3.68
N ARG A 26 -6.60 4.41 -2.71
CA ARG A 26 -8.04 4.60 -2.52
C ARG A 26 -8.34 6.07 -2.35
N LEU A 27 -9.40 6.53 -3.00
CA LEU A 27 -9.87 7.90 -2.87
C LEU A 27 -10.83 7.98 -1.69
N LYS A 28 -10.48 8.75 -0.65
CA LYS A 28 -11.22 8.80 0.60
C LYS A 28 -11.48 10.23 1.04
N LYS A 29 -12.69 10.50 1.54
CA LYS A 29 -13.03 11.76 2.20
C LYS A 29 -12.70 11.74 3.68
N GLU A 30 -12.63 10.56 4.27
CA GLU A 30 -12.25 10.42 5.67
C GLU A 30 -11.46 9.14 5.86
N PHE A 31 -10.64 9.13 6.90
CA PHE A 31 -9.92 7.94 7.33
C PHE A 31 -10.09 7.77 8.84
N ARG A 32 -10.53 6.60 9.25
CA ARG A 32 -10.65 6.23 10.65
C ARG A 32 -9.71 5.05 10.93
N GLY A 33 -8.64 5.33 11.67
CA GLY A 33 -7.73 4.30 12.17
C GLY A 33 -7.93 4.09 13.67
N ASP A 34 -7.02 3.33 14.28
CA ASP A 34 -7.11 3.04 15.72
C ASP A 34 -6.86 4.29 16.56
N ASP A 35 -5.89 5.12 16.16
CA ASP A 35 -5.45 6.28 16.92
C ASP A 35 -5.71 7.61 16.22
N ILE A 36 -6.35 7.59 15.06
CA ILE A 36 -6.51 8.79 14.26
C ILE A 36 -7.87 8.79 13.55
N TYR A 37 -8.45 9.98 13.44
CA TYR A 37 -9.60 10.22 12.60
C TYR A 37 -9.37 11.51 11.84
N LYS A 38 -9.35 11.43 10.50
CA LYS A 38 -9.16 12.58 9.63
C LYS A 38 -10.34 12.74 8.69
N VAL A 39 -10.76 13.99 8.50
CA VAL A 39 -11.77 14.37 7.52
C VAL A 39 -11.12 15.35 6.55
N TYR A 40 -11.27 15.10 5.26
CA TYR A 40 -10.68 15.93 4.22
C TYR A 40 -11.75 16.80 3.56
N ALA A 41 -11.40 18.05 3.27
CA ALA A 41 -12.29 18.95 2.53
C ALA A 41 -12.58 18.42 1.13
N LYS A 42 -11.58 17.80 0.51
CA LYS A 42 -11.70 17.12 -0.78
C LYS A 42 -11.14 15.71 -0.62
N PRO A 43 -11.63 14.73 -1.39
CA PRO A 43 -11.06 13.38 -1.28
C PRO A 43 -9.55 13.37 -1.52
N HIS A 44 -8.84 12.64 -0.66
CA HIS A 44 -7.40 12.40 -0.80
C HIS A 44 -7.16 10.97 -1.26
N ARG A 45 -6.11 10.76 -2.02
CA ARG A 45 -5.64 9.42 -2.34
C ARG A 45 -4.86 8.91 -1.15
N LEU A 46 -5.27 7.76 -0.63
CA LEU A 46 -4.58 7.08 0.46
C LEU A 46 -3.82 5.90 -0.11
N LEU A 47 -2.57 5.76 0.31
CA LEU A 47 -1.69 4.68 -0.12
C LEU A 47 -1.69 3.57 0.92
N TYR A 48 -2.05 2.37 0.51
CA TYR A 48 -2.00 1.15 1.31
C TYR A 48 -0.83 0.32 0.82
N ILE A 49 0.14 0.05 1.69
CA ILE A 49 1.27 -0.79 1.30
C ILE A 49 1.40 -2.00 2.21
N SER A 50 1.66 -3.15 1.61
CA SER A 50 1.90 -4.40 2.33
C SER A 50 3.17 -4.27 3.16
N THR A 51 3.03 -4.28 4.48
CA THR A 51 4.14 -4.08 5.41
C THR A 51 5.25 -5.09 5.20
N ASN A 52 4.92 -6.38 5.22
CA ASN A 52 5.92 -7.43 5.13
C ASN A 52 6.65 -7.42 3.78
N ARG A 53 5.88 -7.33 2.71
CA ARG A 53 6.44 -7.42 1.36
C ARG A 53 7.34 -6.21 1.07
N ILE A 54 6.84 -5.02 1.34
CA ILE A 54 7.58 -3.78 1.06
C ILE A 54 8.83 -3.69 1.94
N PHE A 55 8.70 -4.01 3.23
CA PHE A 55 9.86 -3.94 4.11
C PHE A 55 10.95 -4.93 3.72
N THR A 56 10.57 -6.17 3.38
CA THR A 56 11.54 -7.19 2.95
C THR A 56 12.29 -6.75 1.71
N LEU A 57 11.57 -6.22 0.72
CA LEU A 57 12.20 -5.77 -0.53
C LEU A 57 13.04 -4.50 -0.33
N TYR A 58 12.60 -3.59 0.53
CA TYR A 58 13.37 -2.40 0.89
C TYR A 58 14.72 -2.80 1.48
N ARG A 59 14.72 -3.72 2.44
CA ARG A 59 15.97 -4.20 3.03
C ARG A 59 16.90 -4.80 1.98
N LYS A 60 16.36 -5.64 1.13
CA LYS A 60 17.13 -6.30 0.09
C LYS A 60 17.73 -5.28 -0.89
N ALA A 61 16.94 -4.29 -1.29
CA ALA A 61 17.41 -3.25 -2.18
C ALA A 61 18.51 -2.40 -1.55
N ALA A 62 18.36 -2.03 -0.27
CA ALA A 62 19.38 -1.25 0.44
C ALA A 62 20.69 -2.02 0.52
N LEU A 63 20.65 -3.29 0.90
CA LEU A 63 21.83 -4.12 1.01
C LEU A 63 22.53 -4.31 -0.34
N SER A 64 21.77 -4.41 -1.42
CA SER A 64 22.34 -4.62 -2.75
C SER A 64 23.19 -3.45 -3.25
N VAL A 65 22.94 -2.24 -2.73
CA VAL A 65 23.74 -1.05 -3.08
C VAL A 65 24.70 -0.63 -1.97
N GLY A 66 24.94 -1.52 -1.00
CA GLY A 66 25.90 -1.26 0.07
C GLY A 66 25.40 -0.37 1.19
N ASN A 67 24.11 -0.06 1.22
CA ASN A 67 23.52 0.74 2.29
C ASN A 67 23.09 -0.16 3.45
N THR A 68 23.09 0.42 4.66
CA THR A 68 22.56 -0.26 5.83
C THR A 68 21.08 0.11 5.98
N PRO A 69 20.17 -0.85 5.81
CA PRO A 69 18.74 -0.55 5.97
C PRO A 69 18.40 -0.34 7.45
N LEU A 70 17.39 0.50 7.69
CA LEU A 70 16.84 0.66 9.03
C LEU A 70 16.14 -0.62 9.47
N PRO A 71 16.27 -1.02 10.75
CA PRO A 71 15.40 -2.06 11.29
C PRO A 71 13.93 -1.62 11.21
N GLU A 72 13.01 -2.60 11.15
CA GLU A 72 11.59 -2.30 10.99
C GLU A 72 11.06 -1.36 12.06
N ASP A 73 11.40 -1.61 13.33
CA ASP A 73 10.95 -0.76 14.44
C ASP A 73 11.44 0.67 14.31
N SER A 74 12.69 0.85 13.90
CA SER A 74 13.24 2.18 13.67
C SER A 74 12.59 2.88 12.51
N LEU A 75 12.35 2.17 11.42
CA LEU A 75 11.69 2.72 10.24
C LEU A 75 10.29 3.20 10.59
N ILE A 76 9.51 2.38 11.30
CA ILE A 76 8.14 2.77 11.66
C ILE A 76 8.12 3.95 12.62
N GLU A 77 9.10 4.05 13.54
CA GLU A 77 9.18 5.20 14.43
C GLU A 77 9.43 6.51 13.66
N TYR A 78 10.29 6.48 12.65
CA TYR A 78 10.48 7.64 11.79
C TYR A 78 9.23 7.97 10.98
N LEU A 79 8.58 6.97 10.40
CA LEU A 79 7.38 7.17 9.60
C LEU A 79 6.22 7.71 10.41
N LYS A 80 6.05 7.28 11.66
CA LYS A 80 4.97 7.74 12.54
C LYS A 80 5.03 9.23 12.82
N ASN A 81 6.20 9.84 12.74
CA ASN A 81 6.37 11.26 12.97
C ASN A 81 6.17 12.11 11.71
N GLU A 82 5.94 11.49 10.58
CA GLU A 82 5.73 12.20 9.33
C GLU A 82 4.27 12.66 9.19
N PRO A 83 4.03 13.83 8.59
CA PRO A 83 2.67 14.37 8.51
C PRO A 83 1.72 13.55 7.63
N TYR A 84 2.26 12.73 6.75
CA TYR A 84 1.46 11.89 5.85
C TYR A 84 1.14 10.51 6.42
N PHE A 85 1.63 10.17 7.59
CA PHE A 85 1.41 8.86 8.20
C PHE A 85 -0.01 8.74 8.76
N LEU A 86 -0.69 7.63 8.50
CA LEU A 86 -2.06 7.39 8.97
C LEU A 86 -2.22 6.15 9.84
N SER A 87 -1.61 5.02 9.47
CA SER A 87 -1.76 3.79 10.26
C SER A 87 -0.63 2.82 10.00
N ARG A 88 -0.29 2.03 11.04
CA ARG A 88 0.75 0.98 10.95
C ARG A 88 0.20 -0.44 10.94
N SER A 89 -1.08 -0.63 11.19
CA SER A 89 -1.60 -1.97 11.44
C SER A 89 -2.98 -2.22 10.85
N TYR A 90 -3.27 -1.58 9.75
CA TYR A 90 -4.55 -1.76 9.06
C TYR A 90 -4.52 -3.06 8.27
N VAL A 91 -5.58 -3.88 8.37
CA VAL A 91 -5.66 -5.14 7.65
C VAL A 91 -6.69 -5.03 6.54
N THR A 92 -6.29 -5.39 5.33
CA THR A 92 -7.17 -5.38 4.17
C THR A 92 -6.87 -6.59 3.27
N ARG A 93 -7.64 -6.75 2.21
CA ARG A 93 -7.43 -7.82 1.23
C ARG A 93 -6.63 -7.28 0.05
N MET A 94 -5.62 -8.03 -0.34
CA MET A 94 -4.82 -7.73 -1.53
C MET A 94 -4.76 -8.96 -2.43
N LYS A 95 -4.63 -8.74 -3.73
CA LYS A 95 -4.49 -9.82 -4.70
C LYS A 95 -3.17 -10.55 -4.51
N VAL A 96 -3.16 -11.83 -4.81
CA VAL A 96 -1.94 -12.64 -4.83
C VAL A 96 -1.43 -12.70 -6.26
N PHE A 97 -0.18 -12.30 -6.47
CA PHE A 97 0.45 -12.30 -7.78
C PHE A 97 1.50 -13.42 -7.84
N ASN A 98 1.65 -14.04 -9.02
CA ASN A 98 2.73 -14.98 -9.26
C ASN A 98 4.03 -14.23 -9.60
N LYS A 99 5.13 -14.98 -9.75
CA LYS A 99 6.44 -14.38 -10.05
C LYS A 99 6.48 -13.64 -11.38
N ALA A 100 5.62 -14.02 -12.31
CA ALA A 100 5.54 -13.37 -13.62
C ALA A 100 4.75 -12.07 -13.60
N GLY A 101 4.11 -11.73 -12.47
CA GLY A 101 3.35 -10.50 -12.34
C GLY A 101 1.89 -10.62 -12.73
N TYR A 102 1.36 -11.84 -12.80
CA TYR A 102 -0.05 -12.06 -13.09
C TYR A 102 -0.81 -12.44 -11.83
N PRO A 103 -2.06 -11.95 -11.65
CA PRO A 103 -2.87 -12.36 -10.50
C PRO A 103 -3.14 -13.87 -10.54
N GLU A 104 -2.93 -14.52 -9.40
CA GLU A 104 -3.30 -15.93 -9.26
C GLU A 104 -4.81 -16.07 -9.26
N GLN A 105 -5.30 -17.17 -9.82
CA GLN A 105 -6.72 -17.41 -9.98
C GLN A 105 -7.16 -18.61 -9.15
N ILE A 106 -8.38 -18.53 -8.65
CA ILE A 106 -9.08 -19.66 -8.03
C ILE A 106 -10.23 -20.05 -8.96
N VAL A 107 -10.35 -21.34 -9.26
CA VAL A 107 -11.45 -21.87 -10.08
C VAL A 107 -12.45 -22.56 -9.15
N GLU A 108 -13.68 -22.07 -9.14
CA GLU A 108 -14.78 -22.63 -8.37
C GLU A 108 -16.02 -22.71 -9.24
N ASN A 109 -16.67 -23.87 -9.27
CA ASN A 109 -17.89 -24.09 -10.02
C ASN A 109 -17.78 -23.66 -11.50
N GLY A 110 -16.62 -23.90 -12.12
CA GLY A 110 -16.36 -23.52 -13.50
C GLY A 110 -16.08 -22.04 -13.74
N HIS A 111 -16.03 -21.24 -12.68
CA HIS A 111 -15.72 -19.81 -12.76
C HIS A 111 -14.35 -19.51 -12.18
N SER A 112 -13.60 -18.63 -12.85
CA SER A 112 -12.29 -18.19 -12.40
C SER A 112 -12.43 -16.83 -11.73
N ARG A 113 -11.74 -16.64 -10.60
CA ARG A 113 -11.70 -15.36 -9.90
C ARG A 113 -10.31 -15.12 -9.32
N ASP A 114 -9.99 -13.86 -9.05
CA ASP A 114 -8.72 -13.49 -8.45
C ASP A 114 -8.62 -14.06 -7.02
N LYS A 115 -7.43 -14.53 -6.68
CA LYS A 115 -7.12 -14.97 -5.33
C LYS A 115 -6.70 -13.76 -4.50
N TYR A 116 -7.25 -13.67 -3.28
CA TYR A 116 -6.92 -12.60 -2.32
C TYR A 116 -6.37 -13.18 -1.04
N ARG A 117 -5.61 -12.37 -0.32
CA ARG A 117 -5.15 -12.70 1.03
C ARG A 117 -5.33 -11.51 1.95
N ARG A 118 -5.52 -11.77 3.23
CA ARG A 118 -5.52 -10.73 4.26
C ARG A 118 -4.10 -10.22 4.41
N THR A 119 -3.94 -8.89 4.39
CA THR A 119 -2.62 -8.26 4.37
C THR A 119 -2.59 -7.12 5.36
N ARG A 120 -1.58 -7.11 6.22
CA ARG A 120 -1.33 -5.98 7.09
C ARG A 120 -0.65 -4.88 6.29
N CYS A 121 -1.18 -3.66 6.44
CA CYS A 121 -0.73 -2.51 5.67
C CYS A 121 -0.31 -1.36 6.55
N TRP A 122 0.68 -0.61 6.07
CA TRP A 122 0.86 0.77 6.46
C TRP A 122 0.02 1.63 5.53
N ILE A 123 -0.58 2.70 6.09
CA ILE A 123 -1.41 3.61 5.31
C ILE A 123 -0.86 5.02 5.42
N PHE A 124 -0.77 5.67 4.26
CA PHE A 124 -0.23 7.02 4.14
C PHE A 124 -1.16 7.89 3.30
N ASP A 125 -1.15 9.19 3.59
CA ASP A 125 -1.79 10.18 2.73
C ASP A 125 -0.87 10.39 1.51
N TYR A 126 -1.24 9.81 0.38
CA TYR A 126 -0.40 9.84 -0.82
C TYR A 126 -0.28 11.26 -1.40
N ASP A 127 -1.33 12.06 -1.31
CA ASP A 127 -1.27 13.44 -1.82
C ASP A 127 -0.24 14.26 -1.06
N GLU A 128 -0.17 14.10 0.27
CA GLU A 128 0.86 14.75 1.07
C GLU A 128 2.25 14.19 0.81
N LEU A 129 2.36 12.89 0.66
CA LEU A 129 3.62 12.21 0.37
C LEU A 129 4.20 12.67 -0.97
N GLU A 130 3.35 12.77 -1.98
CA GLU A 130 3.75 13.23 -3.31
C GLU A 130 4.27 14.67 -3.28
N LYS A 131 3.63 15.54 -2.49
CA LYS A 131 4.09 16.92 -2.33
C LYS A 131 5.48 17.00 -1.73
N LEU A 132 5.79 16.14 -0.77
CA LEU A 132 7.07 16.16 -0.05
C LEU A 132 8.20 15.56 -0.87
N TYR A 133 7.97 14.44 -1.51
CA TYR A 133 9.06 13.67 -2.13
C TYR A 133 8.95 13.53 -3.64
N HIS A 134 7.87 13.98 -4.23
CA HIS A 134 7.63 13.89 -5.68
C HIS A 134 7.77 12.48 -6.24
N ILE A 135 7.38 11.48 -5.44
CA ILE A 135 7.41 10.09 -5.87
C ILE A 135 6.20 9.77 -6.74
N ASN A 136 6.35 8.78 -7.60
CA ASN A 136 5.28 8.30 -8.45
C ASN A 136 5.10 6.80 -8.26
N LEU A 137 4.00 6.42 -7.60
CA LEU A 137 3.59 5.03 -7.44
C LEU A 137 2.38 4.68 -8.31
N GLU A 138 1.96 5.62 -9.11
CA GLU A 138 0.91 5.37 -10.10
C GLU A 138 1.57 4.80 -11.37
N GLY A 139 1.58 4.98 -12.35
CA GLY A 139 2.13 4.47 -13.58
C GLY A 139 1.03 4.38 -14.62
N ASP A 140 1.40 4.09 -15.85
CA ASP A 140 0.46 4.07 -16.95
C ASP A 140 -0.61 2.99 -16.77
N ASP A 141 -0.23 1.91 -16.10
CA ASP A 141 -1.14 0.77 -15.87
C ASP A 141 -1.88 0.83 -14.55
N THR A 142 -1.65 1.89 -13.73
CA THR A 142 -2.31 2.02 -12.44
C THR A 142 -3.76 2.43 -12.64
N PRO A 143 -4.73 1.64 -12.15
CA PRO A 143 -6.12 2.05 -12.21
C PRO A 143 -6.39 3.32 -11.41
N GLU A 144 -7.46 4.04 -11.75
CA GLU A 144 -7.88 5.17 -10.94
C GLU A 144 -8.21 4.72 -9.52
N ALA A 145 -8.00 5.61 -8.55
CA ALA A 145 -8.31 5.32 -7.15
C ALA A 145 -9.80 5.01 -7.01
N ILE A 146 -10.11 3.95 -6.25
CA ILE A 146 -11.48 3.50 -6.06
C ILE A 146 -12.23 4.50 -5.19
N PRO A 147 -13.46 4.90 -5.55
CA PRO A 147 -14.29 5.78 -4.73
C PRO A 147 -14.56 5.17 -3.34
N GLU A 148 -14.76 6.05 -2.37
CA GLU A 148 -14.98 5.66 -0.98
C GLU A 148 -16.13 4.68 -0.80
N GLU A 149 -17.23 4.86 -1.53
CA GLU A 149 -18.40 4.00 -1.40
C GLU A 149 -18.11 2.55 -1.71
N GLU A 150 -17.34 2.29 -2.77
CA GLU A 150 -16.96 0.93 -3.12
C GLU A 150 -16.03 0.32 -2.07
N ASP A 151 -15.09 1.10 -1.57
CA ASP A 151 -14.19 0.66 -0.53
C ASP A 151 -14.94 0.36 0.76
N SER A 152 -15.89 1.20 1.14
CA SER A 152 -16.74 0.99 2.31
C SER A 152 -17.55 -0.29 2.21
N GLN A 153 -18.10 -0.59 1.05
CA GLN A 153 -18.84 -1.83 0.81
C GLN A 153 -17.94 -3.05 0.96
N ALA A 154 -16.74 -2.99 0.44
CA ALA A 154 -15.78 -4.06 0.57
C ALA A 154 -15.42 -4.31 2.03
N GLN A 155 -15.25 -3.26 2.81
CA GLN A 155 -14.99 -3.37 4.24
C GLN A 155 -16.20 -3.90 5.01
N GLY A 156 -17.39 -3.46 4.64
CA GLY A 156 -18.62 -3.93 5.25
C GLY A 156 -18.83 -5.42 5.08
N GLN A 157 -18.39 -5.98 3.97
CA GLN A 157 -18.44 -7.42 3.74
C GLN A 157 -17.49 -8.20 4.65
N LYS A 158 -16.46 -7.56 5.17
CA LYS A 158 -15.47 -8.21 6.03
C LYS A 158 -15.82 -8.10 7.50
N LEU A 159 -16.49 -7.04 7.90
CA LEU A 159 -16.73 -6.71 9.30
C LEU A 159 -17.66 -7.66 10.02
N PRO A 160 -18.70 -8.21 9.42
CA PRO A 160 -19.60 -9.12 10.12
C PRO A 160 -19.02 -10.49 10.35
N LEU A 161 -17.79 -10.59 10.51
CA LEU A 161 -17.13 -11.87 10.77
C LEU A 161 -17.12 -12.24 12.23
#